data_f9dd0ff497fb0ab53d663f4358606e80
#
_entry.id   f9dd0ff497fb0ab53d663f4358606e80
#
_cell.length_a   1.000
_cell.length_b   1.000
_cell.length_c   1.000
_cell.angle_alpha   90.00
_cell.angle_beta   90.00
_cell.angle_gamma   90.00
#
_symmetry.space_group_name_H-M   'P 1'
#
loop_
_entity.id
_entity.type
_entity.pdbx_description
1 polymer ?
#
loop_
_entity_poly.entity_id
_entity_poly.type
_entity_poly.pdbx_seq_one_letter_code
_entity_poly.pdbx_strand_id
1 'polypeptide(L)'
;LEESSSSEVAGLAAKIEREEAYHRMHADMWAERLRGSAERKRFEGAVEELWPYSLGILPDSQREEFRATVGETLELPFPDAEPFERGVHTDDFFPLWEEMTSVRRSVAGASW
;
A
#
# COMPACT_ATOMS: atom_id res chain seq x y z
N LEU A 1 15.00 -8.22 -7.21
CA LEU A 1 15.09 -7.28 -8.34
C LEU A 1 16.51 -6.80 -8.61
N GLU A 2 17.32 -6.58 -7.57
CA GLU A 2 18.71 -6.20 -7.76
C GLU A 2 19.56 -7.30 -8.38
N GLU A 3 19.11 -8.54 -8.26
CA GLU A 3 19.79 -9.72 -8.81
C GLU A 3 19.45 -9.97 -10.28
N SER A 4 18.78 -9.04 -10.95
CA SER A 4 18.47 -9.15 -12.37
C SER A 4 19.74 -9.31 -13.21
N SER A 5 19.68 -10.11 -14.28
CA SER A 5 20.77 -10.28 -15.23
C SER A 5 21.05 -9.04 -16.08
N SER A 6 20.09 -8.11 -16.19
CA SER A 6 20.24 -6.84 -16.88
C SER A 6 20.80 -5.80 -15.94
N SER A 7 21.90 -5.16 -16.30
CA SER A 7 22.49 -4.08 -15.50
C SER A 7 21.61 -2.83 -15.42
N GLU A 8 20.83 -2.55 -16.47
CA GLU A 8 19.89 -1.43 -16.48
C GLU A 8 18.72 -1.68 -15.53
N VAL A 9 18.15 -2.88 -15.55
CA VAL A 9 17.08 -3.27 -14.65
C VAL A 9 17.56 -3.31 -13.21
N ALA A 10 18.75 -3.85 -12.97
CA ALA A 10 19.34 -3.88 -11.62
C ALA A 10 19.59 -2.47 -11.08
N GLY A 11 20.07 -1.55 -11.92
CA GLY A 11 20.26 -0.16 -11.54
C GLY A 11 18.95 0.56 -11.20
N LEU A 12 17.91 0.32 -12.00
CA LEU A 12 16.58 0.85 -11.74
C LEU A 12 15.99 0.28 -10.45
N ALA A 13 16.13 -1.03 -10.23
CA ALA A 13 15.66 -1.68 -9.00
C ALA A 13 16.35 -1.11 -7.76
N ALA A 14 17.65 -0.90 -7.82
CA ALA A 14 18.39 -0.28 -6.72
C ALA A 14 17.92 1.14 -6.41
N LYS A 15 17.60 1.93 -7.45
CA LYS A 15 17.02 3.26 -7.28
C LYS A 15 15.65 3.19 -6.60
N ILE A 16 14.80 2.30 -7.06
CA ILE A 16 13.46 2.09 -6.48
C ILE A 16 13.57 1.66 -5.02
N GLU A 17 14.48 0.77 -4.68
CA GLU A 17 14.69 0.35 -3.29
C GLU A 17 15.07 1.50 -2.37
N ARG A 18 15.90 2.42 -2.84
CA ARG A 18 16.25 3.62 -2.05
C ARG A 18 15.05 4.53 -1.84
N GLU A 19 14.23 4.72 -2.86
CA GLU A 19 13.01 5.52 -2.76
C GLU A 19 11.99 4.85 -1.83
N GLU A 20 11.84 3.53 -1.91
CA GLU A 20 10.96 2.77 -1.04
C GLU A 20 11.41 2.78 0.42
N ALA A 21 12.71 2.77 0.69
CA ALA A 21 13.24 2.92 2.03
C ALA A 21 12.81 4.27 2.64
N TYR A 22 12.85 5.32 1.85
CA TYR A 22 12.37 6.64 2.27
C TYR A 22 10.86 6.64 2.53
N HIS A 23 10.06 6.03 1.65
CA HIS A 23 8.62 5.92 1.83
C HIS A 23 8.26 5.14 3.09
N ARG A 24 8.96 4.05 3.36
CA ARG A 24 8.76 3.25 4.59
C ARG A 24 9.08 4.04 5.85
N MET A 25 10.19 4.77 5.85
CA MET A 25 10.57 5.61 6.97
C MET A 25 9.50 6.67 7.25
N HIS A 26 8.96 7.28 6.21
CA HIS A 26 7.91 8.28 6.31
C HIS A 26 6.60 7.68 6.84
N ALA A 27 6.22 6.50 6.36
CA ALA A 27 5.04 5.79 6.82
C ALA A 27 5.18 5.38 8.30
N ASP A 28 6.34 4.87 8.70
CA ASP A 28 6.62 4.47 10.07
C ASP A 28 6.54 5.67 11.03
N MET A 29 7.06 6.81 10.62
CA MET A 29 6.99 8.05 11.39
C MET A 29 5.54 8.48 11.63
N TRP A 30 4.71 8.44 10.60
CA TRP A 30 3.30 8.79 10.73
C TRP A 30 2.53 7.78 11.58
N ALA A 31 2.81 6.49 11.43
CA ALA A 31 2.19 5.46 12.25
C ALA A 31 2.50 5.67 13.73
N GLU A 32 3.74 5.98 14.06
CA GLU A 32 4.16 6.28 15.42
C GLU A 32 3.44 7.52 15.99
N ARG A 33 3.37 8.58 15.19
CA ARG A 33 2.67 9.81 15.60
C ARG A 33 1.18 9.57 15.84
N LEU A 34 0.53 8.84 14.97
CA LEU A 34 -0.90 8.57 15.10
C LEU A 34 -1.21 7.68 16.30
N ARG A 35 -0.37 6.69 16.58
CA ARG A 35 -0.51 5.84 17.76
C ARG A 35 -0.39 6.62 19.06
N GLY A 36 0.48 7.62 19.10
CA GLY A 36 0.73 8.45 20.28
C GLY A 36 -0.19 9.64 20.44
N SER A 37 -1.14 9.84 19.52
CA SER A 37 -2.01 11.02 19.49
C SER A 37 -3.43 10.72 19.96
N ALA A 38 -4.23 11.78 20.07
CA ALA A 38 -5.67 11.67 20.34
C ALA A 38 -6.43 10.96 19.20
N GLU A 39 -5.82 10.87 18.01
CA GLU A 39 -6.41 10.21 16.82
C GLU A 39 -6.15 8.70 16.78
N ARG A 40 -5.57 8.11 17.83
CA ARG A 40 -5.25 6.69 17.86
C ARG A 40 -6.43 5.78 17.54
N LYS A 41 -7.59 6.04 18.13
CA LYS A 41 -8.79 5.22 17.89
C LYS A 41 -9.24 5.28 16.44
N ARG A 42 -9.16 6.45 15.83
CA ARG A 42 -9.50 6.66 14.43
C ARG A 42 -8.52 5.92 13.52
N PHE A 43 -7.26 5.96 13.86
CA PHE A 43 -6.21 5.22 13.14
C PHE A 43 -6.43 3.70 13.24
N GLU A 44 -6.68 3.19 14.43
CA GLU A 44 -6.98 1.76 14.64
C GLU A 44 -8.21 1.32 13.84
N GLY A 45 -9.27 2.13 13.83
CA GLY A 45 -10.46 1.86 13.04
C GLY A 45 -10.20 1.83 11.54
N ALA A 46 -9.37 2.73 11.04
CA ALA A 46 -8.98 2.75 9.63
C ALA A 46 -8.14 1.51 9.26
N VAL A 47 -7.23 1.08 10.12
CA VAL A 47 -6.45 -0.14 9.91
C VAL A 47 -7.38 -1.36 9.84
N GLU A 48 -8.32 -1.45 10.75
CA GLU A 48 -9.30 -2.55 10.79
C GLU A 48 -10.14 -2.59 9.51
N GLU A 49 -10.65 -1.46 9.06
CA GLU A 49 -11.48 -1.36 7.86
C GLU A 49 -10.70 -1.68 6.58
N LEU A 50 -9.47 -1.19 6.47
CA LEU A 50 -8.69 -1.29 5.22
C LEU A 50 -7.81 -2.54 5.15
N TRP A 51 -7.63 -3.24 6.25
CA TRP A 51 -6.73 -4.39 6.31
C TRP A 51 -7.03 -5.49 5.29
N PRO A 52 -8.30 -5.93 5.12
CA PRO A 52 -8.63 -6.94 4.11
C PRO A 52 -8.28 -6.52 2.68
N TYR A 53 -8.42 -5.24 2.36
CA TYR A 53 -8.03 -4.69 1.06
C TYR A 53 -6.51 -4.76 0.85
N SER A 54 -5.74 -4.42 1.87
CA SER A 54 -4.28 -4.46 1.83
C SER A 54 -3.77 -5.89 1.59
N LEU A 55 -4.34 -6.86 2.28
CA LEU A 55 -4.01 -8.27 2.09
C LEU A 55 -4.37 -8.78 0.69
N GLY A 56 -5.46 -8.27 0.12
CA GLY A 56 -5.93 -8.67 -1.20
C GLY A 56 -5.01 -8.28 -2.35
N ILE A 57 -4.13 -7.27 -2.14
CA ILE A 57 -3.17 -6.83 -3.15
C ILE A 57 -2.04 -7.86 -3.33
N LEU A 58 -1.69 -8.57 -2.26
CA LEU A 58 -0.53 -9.46 -2.22
C LEU A 58 -0.88 -10.89 -2.62
N PRO A 59 0.07 -11.61 -3.28
CA PRO A 59 -0.06 -13.06 -3.45
C PRO A 59 -0.10 -13.76 -2.10
N ASP A 60 -0.75 -14.92 -2.05
CA ASP A 60 -0.90 -15.71 -0.82
C ASP A 60 0.44 -16.00 -0.13
N SER A 61 1.47 -16.26 -0.93
CA SER A 61 2.81 -16.58 -0.44
C SER A 61 3.48 -15.44 0.33
N GLN A 62 3.02 -14.21 0.17
CA GLN A 62 3.62 -13.02 0.80
C GLN A 62 2.81 -12.46 1.96
N ARG A 63 1.58 -12.95 2.15
CA ARG A 63 0.66 -12.40 3.17
C ARG A 63 1.15 -12.57 4.60
N GLU A 64 1.69 -13.73 4.93
CA GLU A 64 2.17 -14.00 6.29
C GLU A 64 3.38 -13.13 6.65
N GLU A 65 4.33 -13.00 5.75
CA GLU A 65 5.48 -12.11 5.94
C GLU A 65 5.05 -10.66 6.09
N PHE A 66 4.11 -10.22 5.27
CA PHE A 66 3.57 -8.87 5.34
C PHE A 66 2.87 -8.62 6.68
N ARG A 67 2.04 -9.56 7.14
CA ARG A 67 1.38 -9.47 8.46
C ARG A 67 2.39 -9.30 9.59
N ALA A 68 3.42 -10.13 9.59
CA ALA A 68 4.44 -10.10 10.62
C ALA A 68 5.20 -8.77 10.62
N THR A 69 5.65 -8.32 9.46
CA THR A 69 6.42 -7.09 9.29
C THR A 69 5.62 -5.85 9.68
N VAL A 70 4.39 -5.74 9.18
CA VAL A 70 3.53 -4.59 9.45
C VAL A 70 3.04 -4.62 10.91
N GLY A 71 2.79 -5.80 11.47
CA GLY A 71 2.41 -5.97 12.86
C GLY A 71 3.47 -5.43 13.81
N GLU A 72 4.73 -5.71 13.56
CA GLU A 72 5.85 -5.16 14.33
C GLU A 72 5.92 -3.64 14.23
N THR A 73 5.76 -3.12 13.02
CA THR A 73 5.86 -1.67 12.77
C THR A 73 4.71 -0.89 13.40
N LEU A 74 3.49 -1.35 13.24
CA LEU A 74 2.32 -0.62 13.72
C LEU A 74 2.05 -0.81 15.21
N GLU A 75 2.53 -1.91 15.80
CA GLU A 75 2.28 -2.25 17.21
C GLU A 75 0.78 -2.21 17.58
N LEU A 76 -0.06 -2.58 16.64
CA LEU A 76 -1.51 -2.65 16.81
C LEU A 76 -1.98 -4.09 16.68
N PRO A 77 -3.06 -4.47 17.38
CA PRO A 77 -3.68 -5.76 17.13
C PRO A 77 -4.34 -5.73 15.75
N PHE A 78 -3.98 -6.68 14.90
CA PHE A 78 -4.63 -6.82 13.61
C PHE A 78 -5.86 -7.70 13.72
N PRO A 79 -6.95 -7.33 13.02
CA PRO A 79 -8.10 -8.21 12.94
C PRO A 79 -7.74 -9.50 12.21
N ASP A 80 -8.29 -10.61 12.67
CA ASP A 80 -8.21 -11.89 11.99
C ASP A 80 -9.25 -11.89 10.86
N ALA A 81 -8.89 -11.21 9.78
CA ALA A 81 -9.79 -10.99 8.65
C ALA A 81 -9.30 -11.75 7.42
N GLU A 82 -10.26 -12.32 6.68
CA GLU A 82 -9.97 -12.89 5.38
C GLU A 82 -9.63 -11.79 4.38
N PRO A 83 -8.60 -11.98 3.54
CA PRO A 83 -8.27 -11.00 2.53
C PRO A 83 -9.35 -10.92 1.46
N PHE A 84 -9.64 -9.71 1.01
CA PHE A 84 -10.48 -9.53 -0.17
C PHE A 84 -9.70 -9.89 -1.44
N GLU A 85 -10.43 -10.26 -2.48
CA GLU A 85 -9.80 -10.52 -3.77
C GLU A 85 -9.20 -9.25 -4.35
N ARG A 86 -8.13 -9.42 -5.12
CA ARG A 86 -7.51 -8.30 -5.84
C ARG A 86 -8.52 -7.68 -6.80
N GLY A 87 -8.60 -6.36 -6.78
CA GLY A 87 -9.57 -5.63 -7.60
C GLY A 87 -10.86 -5.27 -6.87
N VAL A 88 -11.05 -5.74 -5.64
CA VAL A 88 -12.14 -5.28 -4.79
C VAL A 88 -11.75 -3.94 -4.17
N HIS A 89 -12.58 -2.94 -4.36
CA HIS A 89 -12.32 -1.56 -3.93
C HIS A 89 -13.45 -1.02 -3.06
N THR A 90 -13.16 0.02 -2.27
CA THR A 90 -14.18 0.81 -1.60
C THR A 90 -14.94 1.66 -2.62
N ASP A 91 -16.09 2.22 -2.23
CA ASP A 91 -16.89 3.09 -3.09
C ASP A 91 -16.12 4.36 -3.53
N ASP A 92 -15.11 4.75 -2.79
CA ASP A 92 -14.27 5.90 -3.10
C ASP A 92 -13.42 5.70 -4.36
N PHE A 93 -13.21 4.45 -4.77
CA PHE A 93 -12.39 4.11 -5.94
C PHE A 93 -12.95 4.73 -7.23
N PHE A 94 -14.24 4.62 -7.48
CA PHE A 94 -14.81 5.03 -8.75
C PHE A 94 -14.69 6.54 -9.03
N PRO A 95 -15.05 7.41 -8.07
CA PRO A 95 -14.83 8.85 -8.25
C PRO A 95 -13.35 9.20 -8.45
N LEU A 96 -12.48 8.56 -7.69
CA LEU A 96 -11.03 8.77 -7.82
C LEU A 96 -10.52 8.33 -9.20
N TRP A 97 -10.94 7.17 -9.65
CA TRP A 97 -10.58 6.66 -10.98
C TRP A 97 -11.03 7.60 -12.09
N GLU A 98 -12.25 8.12 -12.01
CA GLU A 98 -12.78 9.08 -12.97
C GLU A 98 -11.93 10.36 -13.00
N GLU A 99 -11.57 10.88 -11.85
CA GLU A 99 -10.73 12.06 -11.74
C GLU A 99 -9.33 11.82 -12.31
N MET A 100 -8.69 10.71 -11.93
CA MET A 100 -7.34 10.35 -12.38
C MET A 100 -7.27 10.11 -13.90
N THR A 101 -8.34 9.65 -14.52
CA THR A 101 -8.39 9.37 -15.95
C THR A 101 -9.04 10.48 -16.76
N SER A 102 -9.45 11.58 -16.15
CA SER A 102 -10.20 12.66 -16.80
C SER A 102 -9.46 13.29 -17.99
N VAL A 103 -8.17 13.57 -17.84
CA VAL A 103 -7.36 14.15 -18.92
C VAL A 103 -7.23 13.19 -20.09
N ARG A 104 -6.93 11.94 -19.82
CA ARG A 104 -6.83 10.91 -20.85
C ARG A 104 -8.14 10.75 -21.63
N ARG A 105 -9.27 10.73 -20.93
CA ARG A 105 -10.60 10.58 -21.55
C ARG A 105 -11.04 11.82 -22.31
N SER A 106 -10.52 13.00 -21.96
CA SER A 106 -10.81 14.25 -22.64
C SER A 106 -10.10 14.38 -23.99
N VAL A 107 -9.08 13.55 -24.25
CA VAL A 107 -8.29 13.57 -25.48
C VAL A 107 -8.55 12.30 -26.27
N ALA A 108 -9.20 12.44 -27.43
CA ALA A 108 -9.50 11.30 -28.30
C ALA A 108 -8.21 10.60 -28.75
N GLY A 109 -8.19 9.28 -28.63
CA GLY A 109 -7.04 8.48 -29.04
C GLY A 109 -5.85 8.47 -28.06
N ALA A 110 -5.96 9.09 -26.89
CA ALA A 110 -4.93 9.04 -25.87
C ALA A 110 -4.79 7.60 -25.33
N SER A 111 -3.55 7.18 -25.08
CA SER A 111 -3.22 5.80 -24.72
C SER A 111 -2.28 5.64 -23.52
N TRP A 112 -2.12 6.68 -22.70
CA TRP A 112 -1.30 6.58 -21.52
C TRP A 112 -2.07 6.11 -20.26
#